data_12c174457508bbcfd694d9815ac24807
#
_entry.id   12c174457508bbcfd694d9815ac24807
#
_cell.length_a   1.000
_cell.length_b   1.000
_cell.length_c   1.000
_cell.angle_alpha   90.00
_cell.angle_beta   90.00
_cell.angle_gamma   90.00
#
_symmetry.space_group_name_H-M   'P 1'
#
loop_
_entity.id
_entity.type
_entity.pdbx_description
1 polymer ?
#
loop_
_entity_poly.entity_id
_entity_poly.type
_entity_poly.pdbx_seq_one_letter_code
_entity_poly.pdbx_strand_id
1 'polypeptide(L)'
;MPLFKRTLSEFIFRRFMLKHYSSNLLVDMNLQAKKDTLAYIKANMVDAPYFEKHPQLVKYVLGRVETAGLYLEFGVGRGKSMRWIASEVRGTVHGFDSFEGIQEHWNGNPMGAFAQKRRPKVPDNVEFHVGYFDATLPVFLASHKDPIVFLHIDCDLYSSTVTIFDLLGERLQPGSIVLFDEYYNFHRWQQHEFRAFQEFVEKSGLSYEYIAYSVTGQQVAVRVLENPMR
;
A
#
# COMPACT_ATOMS: atom_id res chain seq x y z
N MET A 1 1.90 55.64 -14.34
CA MET A 1 1.95 54.22 -13.90
C MET A 1 0.53 53.68 -13.97
N PRO A 2 0.22 52.70 -14.83
CA PRO A 2 -1.11 52.12 -14.84
C PRO A 2 -1.29 51.23 -13.61
N LEU A 3 -2.30 51.52 -12.80
CA LEU A 3 -2.79 50.64 -11.77
C LEU A 3 -3.27 49.35 -12.43
N PHE A 4 -2.53 48.27 -12.26
CA PHE A 4 -2.98 46.92 -12.62
C PHE A 4 -4.31 46.64 -11.90
N LYS A 5 -5.42 46.65 -12.63
CA LYS A 5 -6.70 46.11 -12.16
C LYS A 5 -6.47 44.62 -11.93
N ARG A 6 -6.22 44.23 -10.68
CA ARG A 6 -6.21 42.79 -10.28
C ARG A 6 -7.59 42.25 -10.62
N THR A 7 -7.63 41.19 -11.40
CA THR A 7 -8.89 40.52 -11.74
C THR A 7 -9.51 39.93 -10.48
N LEU A 8 -10.82 39.82 -10.42
CA LEU A 8 -11.52 39.18 -9.29
C LEU A 8 -11.01 37.76 -9.04
N SER A 9 -10.63 37.06 -10.10
CA SER A 9 -10.02 35.71 -10.02
C SER A 9 -8.66 35.70 -9.29
N GLU A 10 -7.79 36.70 -9.54
CA GLU A 10 -6.50 36.81 -8.82
C GLU A 10 -6.72 37.12 -7.34
N PHE A 11 -7.70 37.94 -7.01
CA PHE A 11 -8.05 38.24 -5.62
C PHE A 11 -8.60 37.02 -4.90
N ILE A 12 -9.51 36.26 -5.52
CA ILE A 12 -10.10 35.03 -4.99
C ILE A 12 -9.00 33.98 -4.85
N PHE A 13 -8.17 33.79 -5.87
CA PHE A 13 -7.05 32.83 -5.83
C PHE A 13 -6.05 33.16 -4.72
N ARG A 14 -5.64 34.42 -4.60
CA ARG A 14 -4.72 34.86 -3.53
C ARG A 14 -5.34 34.63 -2.14
N ARG A 15 -6.61 34.98 -1.94
CA ARG A 15 -7.31 34.78 -0.67
C ARG A 15 -7.48 33.30 -0.33
N PHE A 16 -7.75 32.47 -1.33
CA PHE A 16 -7.78 31.02 -1.20
C PHE A 16 -6.41 30.46 -0.81
N MET A 17 -5.36 30.83 -1.53
CA MET A 17 -3.99 30.42 -1.25
C MET A 17 -3.53 30.85 0.14
N LEU A 18 -3.74 32.10 0.53
CA LEU A 18 -3.38 32.55 1.87
C LEU A 18 -4.15 31.82 2.96
N LYS A 19 -5.45 31.58 2.79
CA LYS A 19 -6.27 30.89 3.77
C LYS A 19 -5.94 29.40 3.91
N HIS A 20 -5.63 28.73 2.80
CA HIS A 20 -5.45 27.26 2.77
C HIS A 20 -4.01 26.80 2.83
N TYR A 21 -3.04 27.67 2.52
CA TYR A 21 -1.62 27.30 2.50
C TYR A 21 -0.79 27.98 3.58
N SER A 22 -1.04 29.25 3.93
CA SER A 22 -0.13 29.99 4.84
C SER A 22 -0.22 29.58 6.31
N SER A 23 -1.29 28.91 6.73
CA SER A 23 -1.49 28.45 8.12
C SER A 23 -1.86 26.96 8.24
N ASN A 24 -1.84 26.25 7.13
CA ASN A 24 -2.17 24.81 7.11
C ASN A 24 -0.89 23.97 7.17
N LEU A 25 -0.49 23.61 8.38
CA LEU A 25 0.72 22.81 8.63
C LEU A 25 0.70 21.46 7.91
N LEU A 26 -0.48 20.90 7.60
CA LEU A 26 -0.58 19.66 6.84
C LEU A 26 0.02 19.79 5.42
N VAL A 27 -0.06 20.98 4.82
CA VAL A 27 0.59 21.25 3.52
C VAL A 27 2.10 21.15 3.66
N ASP A 28 2.68 21.76 4.69
CA ASP A 28 4.13 21.75 4.92
C ASP A 28 4.61 20.33 5.28
N MET A 29 3.85 19.60 6.10
CA MET A 29 4.12 18.21 6.45
C MET A 29 4.13 17.31 5.20
N ASN A 30 3.16 17.48 4.30
CA ASN A 30 3.10 16.74 3.03
C ASN A 30 4.21 17.17 2.05
N LEU A 31 4.58 18.45 2.02
CA LEU A 31 5.71 18.94 1.23
C LEU A 31 7.03 18.35 1.73
N GLN A 32 7.21 18.24 3.05
CA GLN A 32 8.38 17.60 3.62
C GLN A 32 8.40 16.09 3.27
N ALA A 33 7.29 15.37 3.49
CA ALA A 33 7.17 13.96 3.13
C ALA A 33 7.47 13.73 1.64
N LYS A 34 6.98 14.60 0.75
CA LYS A 34 7.28 14.55 -0.67
C LYS A 34 8.77 14.72 -0.98
N LYS A 35 9.48 15.63 -0.26
CA LYS A 35 10.93 15.81 -0.43
C LYS A 35 11.70 14.58 0.02
N ASP A 36 11.32 14.00 1.16
CA ASP A 36 11.93 12.80 1.71
C ASP A 36 11.71 11.59 0.77
N THR A 37 10.49 11.45 0.26
CA THR A 37 10.13 10.44 -0.76
C THR A 37 10.98 10.59 -2.03
N LEU A 38 11.12 11.81 -2.54
CA LEU A 38 11.92 12.06 -3.74
C LEU A 38 13.40 11.72 -3.51
N ALA A 39 13.94 12.03 -2.33
CA ALA A 39 15.30 11.66 -1.97
C ALA A 39 15.45 10.13 -1.90
N TYR A 40 14.48 9.45 -1.31
CA TYR A 40 14.45 7.98 -1.22
C TYR A 40 14.39 7.31 -2.60
N ILE A 41 13.50 7.77 -3.49
CA ILE A 41 13.38 7.27 -4.86
C ILE A 41 14.71 7.42 -5.61
N LYS A 42 15.35 8.58 -5.53
CA LYS A 42 16.64 8.84 -6.19
C LYS A 42 17.77 7.95 -5.70
N ALA A 43 17.73 7.53 -4.44
CA ALA A 43 18.77 6.68 -3.86
C ALA A 43 18.51 5.18 -4.09
N ASN A 44 17.25 4.75 -4.19
CA ASN A 44 16.89 3.33 -4.07
C ASN A 44 16.07 2.77 -5.25
N MET A 45 15.45 3.62 -6.09
CA MET A 45 14.47 3.19 -7.11
C MET A 45 14.80 3.72 -8.52
N VAL A 46 16.08 3.97 -8.81
CA VAL A 46 16.51 4.67 -10.04
C VAL A 46 16.05 3.96 -11.30
N ASP A 47 16.10 2.62 -11.30
CA ASP A 47 15.78 1.80 -12.46
C ASP A 47 14.33 1.28 -12.49
N ALA A 48 13.56 1.53 -11.41
CA ALA A 48 12.19 1.07 -11.33
C ALA A 48 11.26 1.98 -12.14
N PRO A 49 10.37 1.42 -12.98
CA PRO A 49 9.37 2.19 -13.71
C PRO A 49 8.33 2.81 -12.76
N TYR A 50 7.82 3.98 -13.15
CA TYR A 50 6.81 4.69 -12.38
C TYR A 50 5.47 4.78 -13.10
N PHE A 51 4.40 4.94 -12.30
CA PHE A 51 3.03 5.03 -12.79
C PHE A 51 2.29 6.19 -12.13
N GLU A 52 1.46 6.89 -12.92
CA GLU A 52 0.55 7.93 -12.41
C GLU A 52 -0.76 7.36 -11.89
N LYS A 53 -1.17 6.19 -12.39
CA LYS A 53 -2.47 5.58 -12.06
C LYS A 53 -2.27 4.23 -11.38
N HIS A 54 -2.82 4.09 -10.19
CA HIS A 54 -2.75 2.88 -9.38
C HIS A 54 -3.21 1.61 -10.15
N PRO A 55 -4.33 1.58 -10.92
CA PRO A 55 -4.71 0.39 -11.69
C PRO A 55 -3.67 -0.03 -12.73
N GLN A 56 -2.93 0.92 -13.31
CA GLN A 56 -1.86 0.59 -14.25
C GLN A 56 -0.66 -0.04 -13.55
N LEU A 57 -0.33 0.45 -12.34
CA LEU A 57 0.71 -0.15 -11.51
C LEU A 57 0.32 -1.58 -11.10
N VAL A 58 -0.92 -1.79 -10.61
CA VAL A 58 -1.43 -3.13 -10.26
C VAL A 58 -1.34 -4.08 -11.45
N LYS A 59 -1.82 -3.67 -12.62
CA LYS A 59 -1.74 -4.48 -13.86
C LYS A 59 -0.31 -4.81 -14.23
N TYR A 60 0.60 -3.84 -14.14
CA TYR A 60 2.00 -4.03 -14.47
C TYR A 60 2.67 -5.06 -13.56
N VAL A 61 2.46 -4.96 -12.24
CA VAL A 61 3.10 -5.87 -11.28
C VAL A 61 2.51 -7.28 -11.35
N LEU A 62 1.20 -7.42 -11.54
CA LEU A 62 0.55 -8.72 -11.73
C LEU A 62 1.02 -9.42 -13.01
N GLY A 63 1.27 -8.67 -14.08
CA GLY A 63 1.87 -9.20 -15.31
C GLY A 63 3.31 -9.71 -15.17
N ARG A 64 3.93 -9.51 -13.99
CA ARG A 64 5.30 -9.98 -13.65
C ARG A 64 5.32 -11.15 -12.68
N VAL A 65 4.17 -11.64 -12.27
CA VAL A 65 4.05 -12.90 -11.52
C VAL A 65 4.25 -14.05 -12.50
N GLU A 66 5.35 -14.79 -12.34
CA GLU A 66 5.78 -15.82 -13.29
C GLU A 66 5.40 -17.24 -12.83
N THR A 67 5.07 -17.42 -11.55
CA THR A 67 4.81 -18.72 -10.96
C THR A 67 3.37 -18.82 -10.44
N ALA A 68 2.86 -20.04 -10.33
CA ALA A 68 1.59 -20.31 -9.67
C ALA A 68 1.73 -20.24 -8.14
N GLY A 69 0.68 -19.77 -7.46
CA GLY A 69 0.63 -19.66 -6.02
C GLY A 69 -0.52 -18.79 -5.54
N LEU A 70 -0.42 -18.32 -4.29
CA LEU A 70 -1.44 -17.57 -3.61
C LEU A 70 -1.36 -16.08 -3.94
N TYR A 71 -2.52 -15.48 -4.20
CA TYR A 71 -2.73 -14.04 -4.36
C TYR A 71 -3.50 -13.52 -3.16
N LEU A 72 -2.87 -12.66 -2.36
CA LEU A 72 -3.41 -12.19 -1.08
C LEU A 72 -3.52 -10.66 -1.07
N GLU A 73 -4.61 -10.13 -0.50
CA GLU A 73 -4.79 -8.70 -0.20
C GLU A 73 -5.18 -8.53 1.27
N PHE A 74 -4.51 -7.63 1.96
CA PHE A 74 -4.73 -7.29 3.36
C PHE A 74 -5.23 -5.84 3.47
N GLY A 75 -6.49 -5.69 3.92
CA GLY A 75 -7.23 -4.44 3.82
C GLY A 75 -8.00 -4.38 2.50
N VAL A 76 -9.24 -4.83 2.51
CA VAL A 76 -10.10 -4.86 1.33
C VAL A 76 -10.98 -3.61 1.25
N GLY A 77 -11.44 -3.13 2.39
CA GLY A 77 -12.29 -1.95 2.52
C GLY A 77 -13.50 -1.99 1.58
N ARG A 78 -13.53 -1.06 0.62
CA ARG A 78 -14.59 -1.00 -0.41
C ARG A 78 -14.35 -1.90 -1.62
N GLY A 79 -13.29 -2.70 -1.62
CA GLY A 79 -12.93 -3.65 -2.67
C GLY A 79 -12.49 -3.01 -3.99
N LYS A 80 -11.90 -1.83 -3.94
CA LYS A 80 -11.48 -1.11 -5.16
C LYS A 80 -10.26 -1.80 -5.79
N SER A 81 -9.19 -1.99 -5.04
CA SER A 81 -7.97 -2.70 -5.40
C SER A 81 -8.24 -4.18 -5.66
N MET A 82 -9.03 -4.84 -4.81
CA MET A 82 -9.47 -6.22 -4.97
C MET A 82 -10.09 -6.48 -6.35
N ARG A 83 -10.96 -5.57 -6.85
CA ARG A 83 -11.54 -5.72 -8.19
C ARG A 83 -10.52 -5.63 -9.31
N TRP A 84 -9.51 -4.77 -9.17
CA TRP A 84 -8.42 -4.68 -10.15
C TRP A 84 -7.56 -5.94 -10.14
N ILE A 85 -7.17 -6.40 -8.95
CA ILE A 85 -6.37 -7.62 -8.79
C ILE A 85 -7.15 -8.81 -9.37
N ALA A 86 -8.39 -9.01 -8.94
CA ALA A 86 -9.21 -10.14 -9.39
C ALA A 86 -9.48 -10.14 -10.91
N SER A 87 -9.50 -8.96 -11.56
CA SER A 87 -9.70 -8.90 -13.02
C SER A 87 -8.46 -9.33 -13.83
N GLU A 88 -7.28 -9.27 -13.26
CA GLU A 88 -6.01 -9.66 -13.91
C GLU A 88 -5.58 -11.10 -13.55
N VAL A 89 -6.17 -11.71 -12.52
CA VAL A 89 -5.81 -13.03 -11.99
C VAL A 89 -6.87 -14.07 -12.41
N ARG A 90 -6.42 -15.21 -12.95
CA ARG A 90 -7.32 -16.31 -13.32
C ARG A 90 -7.69 -17.23 -12.15
N GLY A 91 -6.85 -17.24 -11.11
CA GLY A 91 -7.07 -18.04 -9.90
C GLY A 91 -7.86 -17.28 -8.83
N THR A 92 -7.96 -17.89 -7.65
CA THR A 92 -8.59 -17.26 -6.49
C THR A 92 -7.69 -16.16 -5.92
N VAL A 93 -8.32 -15.04 -5.59
CA VAL A 93 -7.69 -13.95 -4.82
C VAL A 93 -8.30 -13.96 -3.42
N HIS A 94 -7.47 -14.05 -2.40
CA HIS A 94 -7.89 -14.10 -1.01
C HIS A 94 -7.77 -12.72 -0.38
N GLY A 95 -8.91 -12.18 0.08
CA GLY A 95 -8.99 -10.87 0.73
C GLY A 95 -9.20 -11.00 2.23
N PHE A 96 -8.33 -10.36 3.02
CA PHE A 96 -8.37 -10.35 4.49
C PHE A 96 -8.79 -8.97 4.99
N ASP A 97 -9.86 -8.90 5.76
CA ASP A 97 -10.34 -7.65 6.36
C ASP A 97 -11.31 -7.95 7.50
N SER A 98 -11.26 -7.19 8.58
CA SER A 98 -12.27 -7.25 9.64
C SER A 98 -13.57 -6.54 9.25
N PHE A 99 -13.49 -5.56 8.34
CA PHE A 99 -14.52 -4.58 8.01
C PHE A 99 -14.96 -3.70 9.18
N GLU A 100 -14.26 -3.77 10.31
CA GLU A 100 -14.49 -2.95 11.51
C GLU A 100 -13.68 -1.64 11.51
N GLY A 101 -12.80 -1.47 10.50
CA GLY A 101 -11.89 -0.34 10.36
C GLY A 101 -10.59 -0.53 11.12
N ILE A 102 -9.73 0.49 11.06
CA ILE A 102 -8.40 0.45 11.68
C ILE A 102 -8.49 0.39 13.21
N GLN A 103 -7.57 -0.37 13.82
CA GLN A 103 -7.57 -0.60 15.27
C GLN A 103 -6.85 0.48 16.07
N GLU A 104 -6.12 1.37 15.42
CA GLU A 104 -5.33 2.43 16.02
C GLU A 104 -5.59 3.76 15.30
N HIS A 105 -5.15 4.87 15.91
CA HIS A 105 -5.11 6.15 15.22
C HIS A 105 -4.03 6.13 14.14
N TRP A 106 -4.38 6.53 12.92
CA TRP A 106 -3.45 6.56 11.79
C TRP A 106 -3.62 7.83 10.95
N ASN A 107 -2.53 8.56 10.73
CA ASN A 107 -2.44 9.72 9.82
C ASN A 107 -3.64 10.69 9.91
N GLY A 108 -4.05 11.03 11.14
CA GLY A 108 -5.20 11.90 11.41
C GLY A 108 -6.56 11.21 11.40
N ASN A 109 -6.63 9.94 11.06
CA ASN A 109 -7.85 9.14 11.15
C ASN A 109 -7.99 8.50 12.54
N PRO A 110 -9.17 8.53 13.17
CA PRO A 110 -9.40 7.87 14.45
C PRO A 110 -9.48 6.35 14.29
N MET A 111 -9.31 5.64 15.40
CA MET A 111 -9.66 4.23 15.50
C MET A 111 -11.12 4.00 15.01
N GLY A 112 -11.35 2.92 14.25
CA GLY A 112 -12.62 2.62 13.58
C GLY A 112 -12.83 3.34 12.25
N ALA A 113 -11.90 4.21 11.82
CA ALA A 113 -11.97 4.77 10.47
C ALA A 113 -11.92 3.65 9.42
N PHE A 114 -12.50 3.91 8.25
CA PHE A 114 -12.62 2.97 7.11
C PHE A 114 -13.54 1.77 7.33
N ALA A 115 -14.21 1.63 8.49
CA ALA A 115 -15.20 0.56 8.72
C ALA A 115 -16.27 0.49 7.63
N GLN A 116 -16.67 -0.71 7.25
CA GLN A 116 -17.65 -0.96 6.21
C GLN A 116 -18.91 -1.61 6.80
N LYS A 117 -20.07 -1.01 6.54
CA LYS A 117 -21.36 -1.58 6.98
C LYS A 117 -21.73 -2.88 6.25
N ARG A 118 -21.17 -3.12 5.09
CA ARG A 118 -21.43 -4.29 4.23
C ARG A 118 -20.16 -4.65 3.48
N ARG A 119 -19.96 -5.94 3.26
CA ARG A 119 -18.88 -6.42 2.38
C ARG A 119 -19.05 -5.86 0.97
N PRO A 120 -17.95 -5.50 0.30
CA PRO A 120 -18.00 -5.00 -1.07
C PRO A 120 -18.46 -6.10 -2.05
N LYS A 121 -19.08 -5.68 -3.14
CA LYS A 121 -19.30 -6.56 -4.29
C LYS A 121 -18.00 -6.68 -5.07
N VAL A 122 -17.55 -7.90 -5.27
CA VAL A 122 -16.30 -8.27 -5.97
C VAL A 122 -16.58 -9.38 -6.99
N PRO A 123 -15.66 -9.68 -7.91
CA PRO A 123 -15.76 -10.83 -8.82
C PRO A 123 -15.83 -12.17 -8.08
N ASP A 124 -16.37 -13.20 -8.77
CA ASP A 124 -16.62 -14.53 -8.19
C ASP A 124 -15.32 -15.29 -7.83
N ASN A 125 -14.18 -14.89 -8.37
CA ASN A 125 -12.88 -15.45 -8.02
C ASN A 125 -12.24 -14.84 -6.77
N VAL A 126 -13.00 -14.10 -5.96
CA VAL A 126 -12.55 -13.53 -4.69
C VAL A 126 -13.14 -14.30 -3.51
N GLU A 127 -12.28 -14.69 -2.58
CA GLU A 127 -12.65 -15.31 -1.30
C GLU A 127 -12.28 -14.40 -0.13
N PHE A 128 -13.26 -14.11 0.77
CA PHE A 128 -13.02 -13.26 1.94
C PHE A 128 -12.74 -14.06 3.20
N HIS A 129 -11.68 -13.68 3.91
CA HIS A 129 -11.33 -14.13 5.25
C HIS A 129 -11.62 -12.99 6.24
N VAL A 130 -12.82 -13.03 6.84
CA VAL A 130 -13.34 -11.93 7.65
C VAL A 130 -12.88 -12.05 9.10
N GLY A 131 -12.17 -11.05 9.59
CA GLY A 131 -11.63 -10.95 10.93
C GLY A 131 -10.26 -10.28 10.95
N TYR A 132 -9.68 -10.19 12.13
CA TYR A 132 -8.33 -9.67 12.30
C TYR A 132 -7.29 -10.67 11.78
N PHE A 133 -6.15 -10.17 11.32
CA PHE A 133 -5.14 -10.99 10.62
C PHE A 133 -4.53 -12.07 11.49
N ASP A 134 -4.30 -11.79 12.78
CA ASP A 134 -3.78 -12.74 13.77
C ASP A 134 -4.74 -13.93 14.00
N ALA A 135 -6.05 -13.72 13.84
CA ALA A 135 -7.06 -14.77 13.96
C ALA A 135 -7.28 -15.53 12.63
N THR A 136 -7.29 -14.83 11.50
CA THR A 136 -7.67 -15.43 10.20
C THR A 136 -6.50 -16.13 9.50
N LEU A 137 -5.29 -15.58 9.58
CA LEU A 137 -4.12 -16.14 8.89
C LEU A 137 -3.73 -17.55 9.36
N PRO A 138 -3.67 -17.89 10.66
CA PRO A 138 -3.34 -19.24 11.09
C PRO A 138 -4.32 -20.28 10.53
N VAL A 139 -5.61 -19.96 10.48
CA VAL A 139 -6.66 -20.84 9.91
C VAL A 139 -6.45 -21.00 8.40
N PHE A 140 -6.21 -19.92 7.69
CA PHE A 140 -5.93 -19.93 6.25
C PHE A 140 -4.69 -20.76 5.93
N LEU A 141 -3.59 -20.56 6.64
CA LEU A 141 -2.32 -21.24 6.44
C LEU A 141 -2.37 -22.74 6.77
N ALA A 142 -3.34 -23.19 7.59
CA ALA A 142 -3.55 -24.61 7.86
C ALA A 142 -3.98 -25.36 6.59
N SER A 143 -4.76 -24.76 5.71
CA SER A 143 -5.33 -25.36 4.50
C SER A 143 -4.65 -24.95 3.19
N HIS A 144 -3.94 -23.82 3.16
CA HIS A 144 -3.28 -23.28 1.97
C HIS A 144 -1.76 -23.39 2.11
N LYS A 145 -1.15 -24.34 1.41
CA LYS A 145 0.29 -24.64 1.51
C LYS A 145 1.11 -24.08 0.36
N ASP A 146 0.47 -23.58 -0.69
CA ASP A 146 1.14 -23.02 -1.85
C ASP A 146 1.98 -21.78 -1.48
N PRO A 147 3.04 -21.47 -2.24
CA PRO A 147 3.82 -20.26 -2.02
C PRO A 147 2.99 -19.01 -2.30
N ILE A 148 3.34 -17.91 -1.64
CA ILE A 148 2.75 -16.61 -1.91
C ILE A 148 3.48 -16.02 -3.11
N VAL A 149 2.77 -15.75 -4.19
CA VAL A 149 3.34 -15.15 -5.41
C VAL A 149 3.02 -13.66 -5.53
N PHE A 150 1.91 -13.24 -4.92
CA PHE A 150 1.50 -11.84 -4.86
C PHE A 150 0.89 -11.51 -3.51
N LEU A 151 1.39 -10.45 -2.88
CA LEU A 151 0.94 -9.93 -1.60
C LEU A 151 0.68 -8.43 -1.74
N HIS A 152 -0.59 -8.00 -1.58
CA HIS A 152 -0.98 -6.61 -1.51
C HIS A 152 -1.23 -6.22 -0.05
N ILE A 153 -0.50 -5.24 0.45
CA ILE A 153 -0.62 -4.68 1.81
C ILE A 153 -1.29 -3.32 1.67
N ASP A 154 -2.52 -3.18 2.18
CA ASP A 154 -3.39 -2.00 2.15
C ASP A 154 -4.11 -1.92 3.50
N CYS A 155 -3.33 -1.97 4.58
CA CYS A 155 -3.86 -2.08 5.94
C CYS A 155 -3.44 -0.92 6.86
N ASP A 156 -2.79 0.11 6.31
CA ASP A 156 -2.45 1.38 6.95
C ASP A 156 -1.47 1.26 8.14
N LEU A 157 -1.67 0.28 9.02
CA LEU A 157 -1.03 0.22 10.34
C LEU A 157 0.30 -0.54 10.32
N TYR A 158 1.28 0.01 11.01
CA TYR A 158 2.54 -0.67 11.29
C TYR A 158 2.31 -2.04 11.96
N SER A 159 1.48 -2.09 13.01
CA SER A 159 1.19 -3.32 13.77
C SER A 159 0.57 -4.42 12.91
N SER A 160 -0.38 -4.05 12.03
CA SER A 160 -1.02 -4.97 11.10
C SER A 160 -0.01 -5.52 10.09
N THR A 161 0.86 -4.66 9.55
CA THR A 161 1.91 -5.06 8.59
C THR A 161 2.95 -5.98 9.25
N VAL A 162 3.34 -5.73 10.50
CA VAL A 162 4.21 -6.63 11.27
C VAL A 162 3.55 -8.00 11.42
N THR A 163 2.27 -8.05 11.80
CA THR A 163 1.52 -9.31 11.93
C THR A 163 1.53 -10.11 10.62
N ILE A 164 1.34 -9.44 9.48
CA ILE A 164 1.40 -10.08 8.16
C ILE A 164 2.78 -10.70 7.92
N PHE A 165 3.87 -9.97 8.12
CA PHE A 165 5.22 -10.48 7.88
C PHE A 165 5.64 -11.57 8.88
N ASP A 166 5.25 -11.46 10.15
CA ASP A 166 5.55 -12.49 11.15
C ASP A 166 4.87 -13.84 10.82
N LEU A 167 3.68 -13.81 10.20
CA LEU A 167 2.93 -15.02 9.85
C LEU A 167 3.20 -15.53 8.43
N LEU A 168 3.52 -14.66 7.50
CA LEU A 168 3.66 -14.99 6.07
C LEU A 168 5.09 -14.91 5.56
N GLY A 169 6.01 -14.29 6.28
CA GLY A 169 7.35 -13.98 5.78
C GLY A 169 8.10 -15.21 5.26
N GLU A 170 8.02 -16.35 5.96
CA GLU A 170 8.63 -17.62 5.53
C GLU A 170 8.03 -18.19 4.22
N ARG A 171 6.85 -17.71 3.81
CA ARG A 171 6.14 -18.18 2.61
C ARG A 171 6.45 -17.36 1.36
N LEU A 172 7.13 -16.20 1.53
CA LEU A 172 7.66 -15.41 0.42
C LEU A 172 8.86 -16.14 -0.20
N GLN A 173 8.87 -16.27 -1.51
CA GLN A 173 9.91 -16.96 -2.26
C GLN A 173 10.55 -16.05 -3.30
N PRO A 174 11.70 -16.39 -3.87
CA PRO A 174 12.24 -15.70 -5.03
C PRO A 174 11.18 -15.58 -6.12
N GLY A 175 10.95 -14.36 -6.61
CA GLY A 175 9.89 -14.02 -7.55
C GLY A 175 8.56 -13.58 -6.92
N SER A 176 8.34 -13.75 -5.61
CA SER A 176 7.17 -13.17 -4.91
C SER A 176 7.16 -11.66 -5.06
N ILE A 177 6.00 -11.10 -5.35
CA ILE A 177 5.81 -9.64 -5.44
C ILE A 177 5.01 -9.15 -4.23
N VAL A 178 5.53 -8.14 -3.55
CA VAL A 178 4.81 -7.41 -2.50
C VAL A 178 4.50 -6.01 -3.01
N LEU A 179 3.22 -5.66 -3.04
CA LEU A 179 2.71 -4.34 -3.38
C LEU A 179 2.19 -3.69 -2.09
N PHE A 180 2.72 -2.53 -1.75
CA PHE A 180 2.30 -1.70 -0.63
C PHE A 180 1.40 -0.58 -1.13
N ASP A 181 0.32 -0.25 -0.41
CA ASP A 181 -0.51 0.91 -0.74
C ASP A 181 0.00 2.19 -0.06
N GLU A 182 0.51 2.12 1.18
CA GLU A 182 1.01 3.25 1.95
C GLU A 182 2.51 3.16 2.27
N TYR A 183 3.36 3.02 1.26
CA TYR A 183 4.81 2.87 1.47
C TYR A 183 5.50 4.19 1.77
N TYR A 184 5.11 5.30 1.10
CA TYR A 184 5.75 6.61 1.19
C TYR A 184 4.80 7.78 0.85
N ASN A 185 5.33 9.03 0.76
CA ASN A 185 4.65 10.22 0.25
C ASN A 185 3.47 10.71 1.11
N PHE A 186 3.51 10.43 2.42
CA PHE A 186 2.62 11.01 3.42
C PHE A 186 3.38 11.29 4.72
N HIS A 187 2.80 12.10 5.61
CA HIS A 187 3.46 12.48 6.86
C HIS A 187 3.81 11.25 7.71
N ARG A 188 5.10 11.13 8.10
CA ARG A 188 5.63 10.03 8.91
C ARG A 188 5.59 8.64 8.25
N TRP A 189 5.57 8.57 6.92
CA TRP A 189 5.55 7.31 6.19
C TRP A 189 6.64 6.30 6.62
N GLN A 190 7.81 6.81 7.05
CA GLN A 190 8.90 5.96 7.55
C GLN A 190 8.56 5.17 8.82
N GLN A 191 7.39 5.37 9.44
CA GLN A 191 6.99 4.74 10.69
C GLN A 191 5.87 3.68 10.54
N HIS A 192 5.39 3.45 9.33
CA HIS A 192 4.27 2.58 9.02
C HIS A 192 4.69 1.34 8.21
N GLU A 193 4.05 1.03 7.09
CA GLU A 193 4.35 -0.15 6.25
C GLU A 193 5.83 -0.22 5.85
N PHE A 194 6.42 0.93 5.48
CA PHE A 194 7.84 1.02 5.18
C PHE A 194 8.70 0.47 6.33
N ARG A 195 8.46 0.93 7.56
CA ARG A 195 9.21 0.50 8.74
C ARG A 195 9.04 -1.00 8.99
N ALA A 196 7.81 -1.49 8.97
CA ALA A 196 7.51 -2.89 9.19
C ALA A 196 8.24 -3.78 8.17
N PHE A 197 8.27 -3.35 6.90
CA PHE A 197 8.99 -4.08 5.86
C PHE A 197 10.50 -4.03 6.05
N GLN A 198 11.09 -2.86 6.35
CA GLN A 198 12.54 -2.75 6.55
C GLN A 198 13.01 -3.58 7.77
N GLU A 199 12.26 -3.56 8.88
CA GLU A 199 12.55 -4.39 10.06
C GLU A 199 12.42 -5.90 9.74
N PHE A 200 11.44 -6.29 8.94
CA PHE A 200 11.32 -7.66 8.46
C PHE A 200 12.51 -8.07 7.58
N VAL A 201 12.93 -7.23 6.65
CA VAL A 201 14.10 -7.46 5.79
C VAL A 201 15.37 -7.62 6.63
N GLU A 202 15.61 -6.75 7.60
CA GLU A 202 16.76 -6.84 8.50
C GLU A 202 16.76 -8.13 9.33
N LYS A 203 15.61 -8.49 9.89
CA LYS A 203 15.41 -9.69 10.72
C LYS A 203 15.57 -11.00 9.93
N SER A 204 15.02 -11.05 8.73
CA SER A 204 14.98 -12.25 7.89
C SER A 204 16.21 -12.46 7.01
N GLY A 205 16.95 -11.39 6.73
CA GLY A 205 17.99 -11.40 5.70
C GLY A 205 17.44 -11.44 4.26
N LEU A 206 16.12 -11.20 4.08
CA LEU A 206 15.49 -11.18 2.77
C LEU A 206 16.13 -10.12 1.88
N SER A 207 16.44 -10.48 0.62
CA SER A 207 16.84 -9.51 -0.39
C SER A 207 15.72 -9.26 -1.41
N TYR A 208 15.64 -8.05 -1.93
CA TYR A 208 14.58 -7.64 -2.84
C TYR A 208 15.05 -6.54 -3.80
N GLU A 209 14.28 -6.32 -4.85
CA GLU A 209 14.43 -5.18 -5.77
C GLU A 209 13.12 -4.39 -5.87
N TYR A 210 13.22 -3.08 -6.10
CA TYR A 210 12.07 -2.26 -6.45
C TYR A 210 11.70 -2.47 -7.92
N ILE A 211 10.48 -2.90 -8.21
CA ILE A 211 10.03 -3.21 -9.57
C ILE A 211 9.04 -2.21 -10.16
N ALA A 212 8.37 -1.42 -9.33
CA ALA A 212 7.47 -0.36 -9.77
C ALA A 212 7.09 0.58 -8.61
N TYR A 213 6.70 1.83 -8.93
CA TYR A 213 6.17 2.75 -7.93
C TYR A 213 5.19 3.77 -8.51
N SER A 214 4.36 4.40 -7.65
CA SER A 214 3.46 5.50 -8.01
C SER A 214 4.13 6.85 -7.81
N VAL A 215 4.04 7.77 -8.79
CA VAL A 215 4.54 9.15 -8.66
C VAL A 215 3.48 10.13 -8.18
N THR A 216 2.21 9.72 -8.12
CA THR A 216 1.08 10.54 -7.67
C THR A 216 0.42 10.02 -6.41
N GLY A 217 0.72 8.77 -6.04
CA GLY A 217 0.20 8.06 -4.88
C GLY A 217 1.30 7.69 -3.89
N GLN A 218 1.09 6.58 -3.20
CA GLN A 218 1.93 6.10 -2.12
C GLN A 218 2.43 4.67 -2.37
N GLN A 219 2.01 4.06 -3.48
CA GLN A 219 2.20 2.66 -3.80
C GLN A 219 3.62 2.36 -4.28
N VAL A 220 4.16 1.25 -3.77
CA VAL A 220 5.46 0.70 -4.17
C VAL A 220 5.38 -0.81 -4.28
N ALA A 221 5.98 -1.38 -5.32
CA ALA A 221 6.09 -2.81 -5.50
C ALA A 221 7.55 -3.27 -5.44
N VAL A 222 7.77 -4.35 -4.71
CA VAL A 222 9.07 -5.03 -4.64
C VAL A 222 8.93 -6.47 -5.11
N ARG A 223 10.02 -7.03 -5.64
CA ARG A 223 10.17 -8.45 -5.93
C ARG A 223 11.21 -9.03 -4.99
N VAL A 224 10.88 -10.15 -4.36
CA VAL A 224 11.81 -10.92 -3.54
C VAL A 224 12.85 -11.59 -4.45
N LEU A 225 14.13 -11.43 -4.11
CA LEU A 225 15.25 -12.08 -4.79
C LEU A 225 15.71 -13.32 -4.03
N GLU A 226 15.87 -13.20 -2.70
CA GLU A 226 16.24 -14.32 -1.82
C GLU A 226 15.50 -14.21 -0.48
N ASN A 227 15.19 -15.34 0.14
CA ASN A 227 14.60 -15.42 1.47
C ASN A 227 15.28 -16.53 2.29
N PRO A 228 16.24 -16.20 3.16
CA PRO A 228 16.97 -17.17 3.98
C PRO A 228 16.14 -17.88 5.05
N MET A 229 14.93 -17.37 5.38
CA MET A 229 14.01 -18.01 6.34
C MET A 229 13.37 -19.29 5.79
N ARG A 230 13.57 -19.61 4.52
CA ARG A 230 12.89 -20.67 3.79
C ARG A 230 13.74 -21.94 3.64
#